data_fda1c3ae8abd1e454aaf598e9edb8e06
#
_entry.id   fda1c3ae8abd1e454aaf598e9edb8e06
#
_cell.length_a   1.000
_cell.length_b   1.000
_cell.length_c   1.000
_cell.angle_alpha   90.00
_cell.angle_beta   90.00
_cell.angle_gamma   90.00
#
_symmetry.space_group_name_H-M   'P 1'
#
loop_
_entity.id
_entity.type
_entity.pdbx_description
1 polymer ?
#
loop_
_entity_poly.entity_id
_entity_poly.type
_entity_poly.pdbx_seq_one_letter_code
_entity_poly.pdbx_strand_id
1 'polypeptide(L)'
;MYQYPKQILTIEQQVQSYVDAGMEITSYEDVEKVLKTIGFYRLRGYSFHLYDNTTKKYVSGTKFEDIIKLYQFDQELSALVFPMISKIEVALRVRLVEALLIHGEPLVLQDSSIFKEKKRYWQNMATVASEIASSNDVFIKHNFDNHDGEVPVWAAVEVLSFGTLSKIIKNLKTGTGSSYSILASNYQYRSKKGNLVKPSQKMLASWIQGVSVLRNMCAHNSRIYNRTIHTTPEILDADKITPPPAHNGLYQILLAMKYLRSSDEEWTVFVNAFDKLIQNNSDVVSFAAMNLPADWKEHLSV
;
A
#
# COMPACT_ATOMS: atom_id res chain seq x y z
N MET A 1 -18.09 12.91 -34.63
CA MET A 1 -18.13 12.81 -33.15
C MET A 1 -18.00 11.32 -32.79
N TYR A 2 -17.05 10.91 -31.94
CA TYR A 2 -16.90 9.51 -31.53
C TYR A 2 -18.13 9.09 -30.70
N GLN A 3 -18.81 8.03 -31.12
CA GLN A 3 -19.94 7.48 -30.37
C GLN A 3 -19.42 6.34 -29.49
N TYR A 4 -19.60 6.47 -28.17
CA TYR A 4 -19.18 5.44 -27.23
C TYR A 4 -19.99 4.16 -27.44
N PRO A 5 -19.35 3.00 -27.64
CA PRO A 5 -20.06 1.79 -28.13
C PRO A 5 -20.90 1.07 -27.07
N LYS A 6 -20.82 1.44 -25.79
CA LYS A 6 -21.60 0.80 -24.72
C LYS A 6 -22.79 1.67 -24.32
N GLN A 7 -23.93 1.01 -24.06
CA GLN A 7 -25.14 1.65 -23.56
C GLN A 7 -25.14 1.71 -22.02
N ILE A 8 -25.89 2.66 -21.49
CA ILE A 8 -26.22 2.72 -20.06
C ILE A 8 -27.22 1.61 -19.77
N LEU A 9 -26.93 0.77 -18.76
CA LEU A 9 -27.81 -0.31 -18.34
C LEU A 9 -28.59 0.11 -17.08
N THR A 10 -29.88 -0.20 -17.05
CA THR A 10 -30.67 -0.14 -15.79
C THR A 10 -30.17 -1.21 -14.81
N ILE A 11 -30.58 -1.15 -13.54
CA ILE A 11 -30.21 -2.16 -12.55
C ILE A 11 -30.68 -3.56 -12.98
N GLU A 12 -31.93 -3.68 -13.46
CA GLU A 12 -32.47 -4.94 -13.96
C GLU A 12 -31.65 -5.49 -15.14
N GLN A 13 -31.24 -4.64 -16.06
CA GLN A 13 -30.40 -5.02 -17.18
C GLN A 13 -28.97 -5.44 -16.71
N GLN A 14 -28.45 -4.82 -15.64
CA GLN A 14 -27.16 -5.23 -15.03
C GLN A 14 -27.28 -6.62 -14.40
N VAL A 15 -28.37 -6.90 -13.66
CA VAL A 15 -28.65 -8.26 -13.13
C VAL A 15 -28.77 -9.26 -14.28
N GLN A 16 -29.55 -8.94 -15.30
CA GLN A 16 -29.74 -9.80 -16.45
C GLN A 16 -28.42 -10.11 -17.16
N SER A 17 -27.50 -9.14 -17.24
CA SER A 17 -26.19 -9.35 -17.86
C SER A 17 -25.32 -10.37 -17.10
N TYR A 18 -25.46 -10.50 -15.78
CA TYR A 18 -24.81 -11.57 -15.01
C TYR A 18 -25.42 -12.93 -15.31
N VAL A 19 -26.77 -13.01 -15.35
CA VAL A 19 -27.51 -14.23 -15.68
C VAL A 19 -27.18 -14.70 -17.09
N ASP A 20 -27.25 -13.80 -18.07
CA ASP A 20 -26.92 -14.10 -19.48
C ASP A 20 -25.47 -14.59 -19.63
N ALA A 21 -24.57 -14.12 -18.79
CA ALA A 21 -23.20 -14.58 -18.73
C ALA A 21 -23.03 -15.90 -17.96
N GLY A 22 -24.10 -16.50 -17.40
CA GLY A 22 -24.07 -17.80 -16.72
C GLY A 22 -23.69 -17.73 -15.24
N MET A 23 -23.82 -16.57 -14.59
CA MET A 23 -23.66 -16.46 -13.13
C MET A 23 -24.93 -16.96 -12.44
N GLU A 24 -24.77 -17.78 -11.43
CA GLU A 24 -25.86 -18.26 -10.59
C GLU A 24 -26.32 -17.14 -9.62
N ILE A 25 -27.61 -16.87 -9.57
CA ILE A 25 -28.23 -15.85 -8.72
C ILE A 25 -29.37 -16.49 -7.95
N THR A 26 -29.31 -16.47 -6.62
CA THR A 26 -30.33 -17.02 -5.73
C THR A 26 -31.50 -16.05 -5.55
N SER A 27 -31.21 -14.75 -5.40
CA SER A 27 -32.21 -13.69 -5.17
C SER A 27 -31.94 -12.47 -6.05
N TYR A 28 -32.79 -12.22 -7.02
CA TYR A 28 -32.70 -11.03 -7.88
C TYR A 28 -32.79 -9.73 -7.07
N GLU A 29 -33.71 -9.69 -6.11
CA GLU A 29 -33.95 -8.52 -5.26
C GLU A 29 -32.69 -8.14 -4.45
N ASP A 30 -31.98 -9.14 -3.89
CA ASP A 30 -30.76 -8.89 -3.13
C ASP A 30 -29.61 -8.43 -4.04
N VAL A 31 -29.50 -8.99 -5.24
CA VAL A 31 -28.52 -8.52 -6.24
C VAL A 31 -28.79 -7.08 -6.62
N GLU A 32 -30.04 -6.68 -6.85
CA GLU A 32 -30.39 -5.29 -7.13
C GLU A 32 -30.02 -4.35 -5.98
N LYS A 33 -30.29 -4.73 -4.71
CA LYS A 33 -29.90 -3.94 -3.53
C LYS A 33 -28.40 -3.74 -3.49
N VAL A 34 -27.65 -4.81 -3.73
CA VAL A 34 -26.17 -4.77 -3.76
C VAL A 34 -25.66 -3.89 -4.89
N LEU A 35 -26.24 -4.00 -6.09
CA LEU A 35 -25.84 -3.16 -7.23
C LEU A 35 -26.13 -1.67 -7.01
N LYS A 36 -27.20 -1.33 -6.29
CA LYS A 36 -27.53 0.05 -5.92
C LYS A 36 -26.55 0.66 -4.91
N THR A 37 -25.86 -0.17 -4.11
CA THR A 37 -24.94 0.29 -3.05
C THR A 37 -23.46 0.19 -3.44
N ILE A 38 -23.04 -0.91 -4.09
CA ILE A 38 -21.65 -1.18 -4.44
C ILE A 38 -21.37 -0.82 -5.91
N GLY A 39 -22.33 -1.06 -6.79
CA GLY A 39 -22.26 -0.79 -8.21
C GLY A 39 -21.68 -1.94 -9.04
N PHE A 40 -22.27 -2.13 -10.22
CA PHE A 40 -21.97 -3.20 -11.17
C PHE A 40 -20.48 -3.26 -11.57
N TYR A 41 -19.91 -2.09 -11.90
CA TYR A 41 -18.54 -2.04 -12.39
C TYR A 41 -17.50 -2.44 -11.31
N ARG A 42 -17.76 -2.08 -10.05
CA ARG A 42 -16.91 -2.47 -8.92
C ARG A 42 -16.94 -3.98 -8.70
N LEU A 43 -18.13 -4.58 -8.65
CA LEU A 43 -18.30 -6.02 -8.45
C LEU A 43 -17.75 -6.85 -9.62
N ARG A 44 -17.88 -6.35 -10.85
CA ARG A 44 -17.25 -6.99 -12.00
C ARG A 44 -15.72 -7.12 -11.87
N GLY A 45 -15.07 -6.20 -11.15
CA GLY A 45 -13.66 -6.30 -10.83
C GLY A 45 -13.30 -7.54 -10.00
N TYR A 46 -14.19 -7.99 -9.12
CA TYR A 46 -14.00 -9.19 -8.29
C TYR A 46 -14.35 -10.49 -9.03
N SER A 47 -15.23 -10.44 -10.02
CA SER A 47 -15.62 -11.60 -10.81
C SER A 47 -14.82 -11.79 -12.11
N PHE A 48 -13.98 -10.84 -12.49
CA PHE A 48 -13.29 -10.81 -13.78
C PHE A 48 -12.42 -12.04 -14.05
N HIS A 49 -11.78 -12.60 -13.03
CA HIS A 49 -10.93 -13.79 -13.13
C HIS A 49 -11.72 -15.08 -13.37
N LEU A 50 -13.02 -15.06 -13.13
CA LEU A 50 -13.96 -16.18 -13.37
C LEU A 50 -14.70 -16.02 -14.71
N TYR A 51 -14.41 -14.95 -15.47
CA TYR A 51 -15.07 -14.63 -16.72
C TYR A 51 -14.17 -14.92 -17.93
N ASP A 52 -14.64 -15.78 -18.81
CA ASP A 52 -13.95 -16.07 -20.08
C ASP A 52 -14.34 -15.01 -21.14
N ASN A 53 -13.37 -14.24 -21.58
CA ASN A 53 -13.57 -13.20 -22.58
C ASN A 53 -13.85 -13.75 -23.99
N THR A 54 -13.52 -15.02 -24.26
CA THR A 54 -13.76 -15.68 -25.56
C THR A 54 -15.23 -16.12 -25.67
N THR A 55 -15.70 -16.87 -24.69
CA THR A 55 -17.06 -17.41 -24.65
C THR A 55 -18.09 -16.40 -24.14
N LYS A 56 -17.62 -15.32 -23.51
CA LYS A 56 -18.48 -14.30 -22.82
C LYS A 56 -19.31 -14.90 -21.69
N LYS A 57 -18.78 -15.93 -21.02
CA LYS A 57 -19.45 -16.63 -19.93
C LYS A 57 -18.57 -16.69 -18.68
N TYR A 58 -19.21 -16.78 -17.54
CA TYR A 58 -18.57 -17.14 -16.29
C TYR A 58 -18.27 -18.66 -16.27
N VAL A 59 -17.25 -19.05 -15.50
CA VAL A 59 -16.98 -20.45 -15.19
C VAL A 59 -18.24 -21.05 -14.55
N SER A 60 -18.60 -22.27 -14.95
CA SER A 60 -19.77 -22.98 -14.42
C SER A 60 -19.71 -23.07 -12.89
N GLY A 61 -20.83 -22.82 -12.22
CA GLY A 61 -20.94 -22.81 -10.77
C GLY A 61 -20.50 -21.47 -10.11
N THR A 62 -20.19 -20.43 -10.90
CA THR A 62 -19.90 -19.10 -10.33
C THR A 62 -21.18 -18.50 -9.75
N LYS A 63 -21.18 -18.24 -8.45
CA LYS A 63 -22.31 -17.64 -7.71
C LYS A 63 -22.06 -16.17 -7.44
N PHE A 64 -23.15 -15.37 -7.50
CA PHE A 64 -23.07 -13.95 -7.17
C PHE A 64 -22.70 -13.73 -5.69
N GLU A 65 -23.18 -14.58 -4.80
CA GLU A 65 -22.90 -14.57 -3.37
C GLU A 65 -21.39 -14.72 -3.08
N ASP A 66 -20.68 -15.54 -3.85
CA ASP A 66 -19.22 -15.69 -3.72
C ASP A 66 -18.48 -14.40 -4.08
N ILE A 67 -19.00 -13.67 -5.08
CA ILE A 67 -18.43 -12.37 -5.45
C ILE A 67 -18.64 -11.32 -4.36
N ILE A 68 -19.79 -11.33 -3.70
CA ILE A 68 -20.06 -10.48 -2.54
C ILE A 68 -19.14 -10.83 -1.37
N LYS A 69 -18.95 -12.11 -1.11
CA LYS A 69 -18.03 -12.57 -0.07
C LYS A 69 -16.58 -12.16 -0.34
N LEU A 70 -16.11 -12.25 -1.59
CA LEU A 70 -14.81 -11.73 -1.99
C LEU A 70 -14.69 -10.21 -1.81
N TYR A 71 -15.74 -9.45 -2.12
CA TYR A 71 -15.76 -8.01 -1.88
C TYR A 71 -15.67 -7.70 -0.38
N GLN A 72 -16.43 -8.41 0.46
CA GLN A 72 -16.40 -8.25 1.92
C GLN A 72 -15.02 -8.59 2.48
N PHE A 73 -14.44 -9.72 2.06
CA PHE A 73 -13.08 -10.08 2.41
C PHE A 73 -12.07 -8.96 2.11
N ASP A 74 -12.15 -8.36 0.92
CA ASP A 74 -11.24 -7.29 0.51
C ASP A 74 -11.43 -6.01 1.35
N GLN A 75 -12.67 -5.70 1.80
CA GLN A 75 -12.93 -4.61 2.74
C GLN A 75 -12.34 -4.90 4.12
N GLU A 76 -12.50 -6.12 4.65
CA GLU A 76 -11.91 -6.56 5.92
C GLU A 76 -10.39 -6.58 5.84
N LEU A 77 -9.82 -7.04 4.71
CA LEU A 77 -8.39 -6.98 4.44
C LEU A 77 -7.86 -5.55 4.48
N SER A 78 -8.55 -4.62 3.82
CA SER A 78 -8.19 -3.20 3.84
C SER A 78 -8.27 -2.62 5.25
N ALA A 79 -9.32 -2.94 6.01
CA ALA A 79 -9.51 -2.52 7.40
C ALA A 79 -8.44 -3.08 8.34
N LEU A 80 -7.90 -4.27 8.06
CA LEU A 80 -6.83 -4.89 8.82
C LEU A 80 -5.45 -4.27 8.50
N VAL A 81 -5.18 -4.03 7.22
CA VAL A 81 -3.87 -3.57 6.72
C VAL A 81 -3.66 -2.07 7.01
N PHE A 82 -4.68 -1.24 6.81
CA PHE A 82 -4.54 0.21 6.89
C PHE A 82 -4.05 0.75 8.24
N PRO A 83 -4.54 0.28 9.40
CA PRO A 83 -4.02 0.70 10.70
C PRO A 83 -2.55 0.32 10.91
N MET A 84 -2.10 -0.83 10.42
CA MET A 84 -0.70 -1.24 10.50
C MET A 84 0.18 -0.31 9.65
N ILE A 85 -0.26 0.05 8.46
CA ILE A 85 0.44 1.02 7.60
C ILE A 85 0.51 2.39 8.28
N SER A 86 -0.55 2.84 8.93
CA SER A 86 -0.56 4.12 9.65
C SER A 86 0.49 4.16 10.76
N LYS A 87 0.66 3.06 11.51
CA LYS A 87 1.73 2.95 12.53
C LYS A 87 3.13 3.00 11.91
N ILE A 88 3.34 2.32 10.78
CA ILE A 88 4.59 2.37 10.01
C ILE A 88 4.87 3.81 9.54
N GLU A 89 3.86 4.50 9.03
CA GLU A 89 3.97 5.89 8.53
C GLU A 89 4.38 6.86 9.66
N VAL A 90 3.72 6.77 10.82
CA VAL A 90 4.04 7.60 12.00
C VAL A 90 5.46 7.32 12.49
N ALA A 91 5.84 6.04 12.65
CA ALA A 91 7.19 5.69 13.07
C ALA A 91 8.27 6.17 12.09
N LEU A 92 7.98 6.12 10.77
CA LEU A 92 8.88 6.62 9.75
C LEU A 92 9.10 8.13 9.86
N ARG A 93 8.05 8.94 10.14
CA ARG A 93 8.15 10.40 10.36
C ARG A 93 9.10 10.69 11.50
N VAL A 94 8.88 10.09 12.66
CA VAL A 94 9.72 10.26 13.86
C VAL A 94 11.18 9.91 13.56
N ARG A 95 11.43 8.72 13.01
CA ARG A 95 12.79 8.24 12.67
C ARG A 95 13.49 9.11 11.63
N LEU A 96 12.73 9.67 10.67
CA LEU A 96 13.28 10.59 9.68
C LEU A 96 13.70 11.92 10.31
N VAL A 97 12.85 12.49 11.20
CA VAL A 97 13.19 13.70 11.94
C VAL A 97 14.46 13.47 12.77
N GLU A 98 14.50 12.43 13.59
CA GLU A 98 15.69 12.09 14.39
C GLU A 98 16.96 11.98 13.52
N ALA A 99 16.86 11.33 12.37
CA ALA A 99 17.99 11.19 11.45
C ALA A 99 18.40 12.51 10.78
N LEU A 100 17.53 13.49 10.64
CA LEU A 100 17.83 14.80 10.07
C LEU A 100 18.35 15.78 11.11
N LEU A 101 17.90 15.69 12.37
CA LEU A 101 18.31 16.58 13.46
C LEU A 101 19.80 16.48 13.84
N ILE A 102 20.56 15.48 13.36
CA ILE A 102 22.02 15.42 13.54
C ILE A 102 22.75 16.60 12.92
N HIS A 103 22.12 17.32 12.00
CA HIS A 103 22.70 18.52 11.39
C HIS A 103 22.59 19.75 12.30
N GLY A 104 21.81 19.67 13.40
CA GLY A 104 21.65 20.77 14.36
C GLY A 104 20.74 21.93 13.91
N GLU A 105 20.15 21.83 12.70
CA GLU A 105 19.41 22.91 12.07
C GLU A 105 17.90 22.56 11.95
N PRO A 106 17.01 23.37 12.52
CA PRO A 106 15.56 23.15 12.38
C PRO A 106 15.07 23.13 10.93
N LEU A 107 15.68 23.96 10.09
CA LEU A 107 15.32 24.12 8.66
C LEU A 107 16.17 23.21 7.75
N VAL A 108 16.66 22.11 8.26
CA VAL A 108 17.57 21.18 7.57
C VAL A 108 17.09 20.73 6.18
N LEU A 109 15.79 20.70 5.89
CA LEU A 109 15.26 20.38 4.56
C LEU A 109 15.65 21.43 3.52
N GLN A 110 15.94 22.68 3.93
CA GLN A 110 16.40 23.74 3.04
C GLN A 110 17.88 23.60 2.67
N ASP A 111 18.66 22.81 3.44
CA ASP A 111 20.04 22.53 3.11
C ASP A 111 20.17 21.50 1.99
N SER A 112 20.40 21.99 0.77
CA SER A 112 20.61 21.13 -0.37
C SER A 112 21.85 20.26 -0.26
N SER A 113 22.78 20.58 0.65
CA SER A 113 24.05 19.86 0.79
C SER A 113 23.89 18.43 1.31
N ILE A 114 22.83 18.14 2.06
CA ILE A 114 22.53 16.80 2.59
C ILE A 114 21.94 15.85 1.54
N PHE A 115 21.59 16.37 0.35
CA PHE A 115 21.01 15.58 -0.74
C PHE A 115 22.04 15.30 -1.84
N LYS A 116 21.92 14.10 -2.45
CA LYS A 116 22.88 13.63 -3.47
C LYS A 116 22.63 14.24 -4.85
N GLU A 117 21.36 14.37 -5.27
CA GLU A 117 20.99 14.85 -6.61
C GLU A 117 20.26 16.21 -6.51
N LYS A 118 20.90 17.28 -6.98
CA LYS A 118 20.38 18.65 -6.86
C LYS A 118 19.08 18.86 -7.68
N LYS A 119 18.96 18.26 -8.85
CA LYS A 119 17.72 18.33 -9.64
C LYS A 119 16.55 17.71 -8.88
N ARG A 120 16.75 16.53 -8.29
CA ARG A 120 15.73 15.88 -7.46
C ARG A 120 15.44 16.65 -6.20
N TYR A 121 16.44 17.26 -5.60
CA TYR A 121 16.23 18.14 -4.45
C TYR A 121 15.19 19.21 -4.77
N TRP A 122 15.36 19.98 -5.83
CA TRP A 122 14.42 21.03 -6.21
C TRP A 122 13.03 20.50 -6.56
N GLN A 123 12.94 19.35 -7.22
CA GLN A 123 11.66 18.68 -7.48
C GLN A 123 10.95 18.25 -6.19
N ASN A 124 11.70 17.71 -5.24
CA ASN A 124 11.15 17.30 -3.94
C ASN A 124 10.71 18.53 -3.13
N MET A 125 11.53 19.57 -3.09
CA MET A 125 11.23 20.80 -2.34
C MET A 125 10.02 21.55 -2.92
N ALA A 126 9.80 21.53 -4.21
CA ALA A 126 8.58 22.05 -4.82
C ALA A 126 7.33 21.31 -4.30
N THR A 127 7.41 19.98 -4.16
CA THR A 127 6.31 19.18 -3.59
C THR A 127 6.15 19.47 -2.10
N VAL A 128 7.25 19.52 -1.34
CA VAL A 128 7.25 19.87 0.09
C VAL A 128 6.60 21.22 0.33
N ALA A 129 7.03 22.24 -0.42
CA ALA A 129 6.46 23.59 -0.32
C ALA A 129 4.96 23.61 -0.62
N SER A 130 4.52 22.87 -1.65
CA SER A 130 3.11 22.77 -1.99
C SER A 130 2.29 22.08 -0.90
N GLU A 131 2.79 20.97 -0.32
CA GLU A 131 2.09 20.25 0.76
C GLU A 131 2.02 21.08 2.05
N ILE A 132 3.09 21.78 2.41
CA ILE A 132 3.11 22.72 3.57
C ILE A 132 2.12 23.85 3.33
N ALA A 133 2.17 24.52 2.17
CA ALA A 133 1.33 25.68 1.87
C ALA A 133 -0.17 25.34 1.80
N SER A 134 -0.52 24.09 1.44
CA SER A 134 -1.91 23.63 1.40
C SER A 134 -2.43 23.08 2.74
N SER A 135 -1.57 22.93 3.77
CA SER A 135 -2.00 22.44 5.08
C SER A 135 -2.80 23.47 5.84
N ASN A 136 -3.88 23.00 6.45
CA ASN A 136 -4.71 23.78 7.38
C ASN A 136 -4.41 23.51 8.86
N ASP A 137 -3.37 22.72 9.16
CA ASP A 137 -3.01 22.36 10.51
C ASP A 137 -2.59 23.58 11.35
N VAL A 138 -3.02 23.60 12.62
CA VAL A 138 -2.79 24.73 13.52
C VAL A 138 -1.31 25.05 13.68
N PHE A 139 -0.45 24.02 13.79
CA PHE A 139 0.99 24.22 13.97
C PHE A 139 1.68 24.75 12.70
N ILE A 140 1.17 24.47 11.49
CA ILE A 140 1.67 25.06 10.25
C ILE A 140 1.26 26.54 10.17
N LYS A 141 -0.01 26.87 10.46
CA LYS A 141 -0.50 28.26 10.53
C LYS A 141 0.29 29.07 11.55
N HIS A 142 0.57 28.50 12.72
CA HIS A 142 1.37 29.14 13.75
C HIS A 142 2.77 29.54 13.25
N ASN A 143 3.44 28.68 12.46
CA ASN A 143 4.74 29.02 11.88
C ASN A 143 4.64 30.15 10.84
N PHE A 144 3.58 30.18 10.02
CA PHE A 144 3.35 31.29 9.09
C PHE A 144 3.09 32.60 9.81
N ASP A 145 2.31 32.59 10.89
CA ASP A 145 1.88 33.79 11.58
C ASP A 145 2.96 34.36 12.54
N ASN A 146 3.81 33.49 13.14
CA ASN A 146 4.69 33.87 14.24
C ASN A 146 6.18 33.62 13.98
N HIS A 147 6.55 32.91 12.89
CA HIS A 147 7.92 32.54 12.58
C HIS A 147 8.31 32.86 11.12
N ASP A 148 7.76 33.93 10.57
CA ASP A 148 8.05 34.41 9.19
C ASP A 148 7.87 33.35 8.10
N GLY A 149 6.98 32.39 8.32
CA GLY A 149 6.74 31.28 7.39
C GLY A 149 7.78 30.16 7.42
N GLU A 150 8.75 30.24 8.31
CA GLU A 150 9.77 29.20 8.47
C GLU A 150 9.18 27.97 9.20
N VAL A 151 9.13 26.83 8.51
CA VAL A 151 8.55 25.60 9.04
C VAL A 151 9.65 24.60 9.37
N PRO A 152 9.89 24.30 10.66
CA PRO A 152 10.93 23.36 11.05
C PRO A 152 10.63 21.93 10.61
N VAL A 153 11.66 21.10 10.45
CA VAL A 153 11.58 19.75 9.89
C VAL A 153 10.56 18.86 10.61
N TRP A 154 10.45 18.95 11.93
CA TRP A 154 9.48 18.18 12.71
C TRP A 154 8.03 18.58 12.46
N ALA A 155 7.75 19.82 12.10
CA ALA A 155 6.43 20.26 11.69
C ALA A 155 6.17 19.92 10.21
N ALA A 156 7.17 20.17 9.36
CA ALA A 156 7.06 19.87 7.92
C ALA A 156 6.70 18.40 7.66
N VAL A 157 7.41 17.44 8.27
CA VAL A 157 7.19 16.00 8.00
C VAL A 157 5.80 15.51 8.41
N GLU A 158 5.13 16.18 9.35
CA GLU A 158 3.77 15.78 9.78
C GLU A 158 2.74 15.99 8.67
N VAL A 159 2.91 16.99 7.82
CA VAL A 159 1.98 17.30 6.74
C VAL A 159 2.39 16.70 5.39
N LEU A 160 3.61 16.17 5.28
CA LEU A 160 4.07 15.55 4.04
C LEU A 160 3.38 14.21 3.78
N SER A 161 3.01 13.94 2.54
CA SER A 161 2.50 12.64 2.13
C SER A 161 3.56 11.55 2.28
N PHE A 162 3.11 10.30 2.50
CA PHE A 162 4.00 9.14 2.58
C PHE A 162 4.88 9.00 1.32
N GLY A 163 4.33 9.33 0.14
CA GLY A 163 5.09 9.35 -1.10
C GLY A 163 6.19 10.41 -1.12
N THR A 164 5.95 11.59 -0.56
CA THR A 164 6.95 12.67 -0.45
C THR A 164 8.07 12.29 0.50
N LEU A 165 7.76 11.68 1.65
CA LEU A 165 8.77 11.13 2.57
C LEU A 165 9.69 10.13 1.86
N SER A 166 9.11 9.21 1.07
CA SER A 166 9.90 8.25 0.27
C SER A 166 10.88 8.93 -0.70
N LYS A 167 10.43 10.01 -1.37
CA LYS A 167 11.28 10.76 -2.32
C LYS A 167 12.42 11.49 -1.61
N ILE A 168 12.17 12.08 -0.43
CA ILE A 168 13.18 12.72 0.41
C ILE A 168 14.25 11.68 0.80
N ILE A 169 13.84 10.56 1.39
CA ILE A 169 14.72 9.47 1.84
C ILE A 169 15.58 8.94 0.68
N LYS A 170 14.98 8.74 -0.48
CA LYS A 170 15.67 8.26 -1.69
C LYS A 170 16.76 9.21 -2.18
N ASN A 171 16.70 10.49 -1.84
CA ASN A 171 17.65 11.51 -2.25
C ASN A 171 18.66 11.93 -1.16
N LEU A 172 18.54 11.46 0.07
CA LEU A 172 19.53 11.73 1.11
C LEU A 172 20.92 11.22 0.70
N LYS A 173 21.99 11.92 1.10
CA LYS A 173 23.35 11.40 0.97
C LYS A 173 23.52 10.15 1.82
N THR A 174 24.34 9.23 1.32
CA THR A 174 24.70 7.99 2.01
C THR A 174 26.16 8.08 2.51
N GLY A 175 26.51 7.23 3.45
CA GLY A 175 27.84 7.17 4.05
C GLY A 175 27.74 7.01 5.56
N THR A 176 28.88 6.73 6.20
CA THR A 176 28.95 6.60 7.66
C THR A 176 28.54 7.92 8.33
N GLY A 177 27.65 7.86 9.32
CA GLY A 177 27.18 9.05 10.04
C GLY A 177 26.20 9.93 9.27
N SER A 178 25.83 9.59 8.04
CA SER A 178 24.81 10.35 7.30
C SER A 178 23.41 10.14 7.88
N SER A 179 22.48 11.09 7.63
CA SER A 179 21.07 10.95 7.99
C SER A 179 20.48 9.65 7.47
N TYR A 180 20.83 9.25 6.22
CA TYR A 180 20.38 7.97 5.70
C TYR A 180 20.89 6.79 6.54
N SER A 181 22.19 6.79 6.94
CA SER A 181 22.76 5.70 7.74
C SER A 181 22.09 5.55 9.11
N ILE A 182 21.70 6.67 9.72
CA ILE A 182 20.98 6.70 11.00
C ILE A 182 19.56 6.18 10.83
N LEU A 183 18.84 6.69 9.85
CA LEU A 183 17.50 6.21 9.52
C LEU A 183 17.49 4.70 9.25
N ALA A 184 18.41 4.21 8.42
CA ALA A 184 18.50 2.81 8.03
C ALA A 184 18.84 1.87 9.20
N SER A 185 19.46 2.39 10.29
CA SER A 185 19.72 1.61 11.50
C SER A 185 18.46 1.10 12.19
N ASN A 186 17.33 1.78 11.99
CA ASN A 186 16.02 1.37 12.53
C ASN A 186 15.38 0.21 11.76
N TYR A 187 15.94 -0.19 10.62
CA TYR A 187 15.35 -1.16 9.68
C TYR A 187 16.33 -2.28 9.33
N GLN A 188 17.18 -2.65 10.27
CA GLN A 188 18.14 -3.74 10.09
C GLN A 188 17.42 -5.08 9.92
N TYR A 189 17.99 -5.93 9.09
CA TYR A 189 17.55 -7.30 8.88
C TYR A 189 18.73 -8.28 8.97
N ARG A 190 18.43 -9.56 9.20
CA ARG A 190 19.46 -10.61 9.18
C ARG A 190 19.73 -11.05 7.75
N SER A 191 20.99 -10.95 7.34
CA SER A 191 21.47 -11.51 6.07
C SER A 191 21.46 -13.05 6.11
N LYS A 192 21.63 -13.70 4.96
CA LYS A 192 21.81 -15.17 4.89
C LYS A 192 22.95 -15.71 5.78
N LYS A 193 23.94 -14.87 6.10
CA LYS A 193 25.05 -15.21 7.01
C LYS A 193 24.75 -14.93 8.49
N GLY A 194 23.52 -14.55 8.82
CA GLY A 194 23.09 -14.22 10.18
C GLY A 194 23.48 -12.83 10.69
N ASN A 195 24.25 -12.06 9.93
CA ASN A 195 24.67 -10.72 10.33
C ASN A 195 23.53 -9.71 10.23
N LEU A 196 23.43 -8.77 11.17
CA LEU A 196 22.57 -7.62 11.08
C LEU A 196 23.11 -6.64 10.02
N VAL A 197 22.29 -6.30 9.04
CA VAL A 197 22.65 -5.45 7.91
C VAL A 197 21.60 -4.35 7.75
N LYS A 198 22.05 -3.13 7.48
CA LYS A 198 21.17 -2.02 7.11
C LYS A 198 20.69 -2.19 5.67
N PRO A 199 19.42 -1.88 5.35
CA PRO A 199 18.97 -1.90 3.96
C PRO A 199 19.74 -0.88 3.11
N SER A 200 19.95 -1.20 1.85
CA SER A 200 20.41 -0.20 0.88
C SER A 200 19.37 0.89 0.72
N GLN A 201 19.80 2.09 0.30
CA GLN A 201 18.85 3.19 0.08
C GLN A 201 17.79 2.86 -0.97
N LYS A 202 18.17 2.12 -2.00
CA LYS A 202 17.23 1.64 -3.03
C LYS A 202 16.20 0.70 -2.43
N MET A 203 16.63 -0.23 -1.59
CA MET A 203 15.78 -1.21 -0.92
C MET A 203 14.80 -0.52 0.03
N LEU A 204 15.28 0.29 0.98
CA LEU A 204 14.41 1.00 1.93
C LEU A 204 13.40 1.90 1.22
N ALA A 205 13.85 2.66 0.21
CA ALA A 205 12.94 3.50 -0.57
C ALA A 205 11.89 2.68 -1.33
N SER A 206 12.23 1.49 -1.83
CA SER A 206 11.27 0.62 -2.51
C SER A 206 10.22 0.06 -1.55
N TRP A 207 10.62 -0.30 -0.31
CA TRP A 207 9.70 -0.74 0.73
C TRP A 207 8.69 0.35 1.09
N ILE A 208 9.19 1.56 1.38
CA ILE A 208 8.34 2.72 1.71
C ILE A 208 7.40 3.04 0.56
N GLN A 209 7.88 3.00 -0.68
CA GLN A 209 7.06 3.26 -1.86
C GLN A 209 5.96 2.20 -2.04
N GLY A 210 6.28 0.90 -1.88
CA GLY A 210 5.30 -0.18 -1.96
C GLY A 210 4.20 -0.03 -0.91
N VAL A 211 4.59 0.24 0.33
CA VAL A 211 3.63 0.45 1.44
C VAL A 211 2.78 1.72 1.20
N SER A 212 3.36 2.79 0.65
CA SER A 212 2.61 4.01 0.27
C SER A 212 1.54 3.72 -0.80
N VAL A 213 1.84 2.85 -1.78
CA VAL A 213 0.84 2.43 -2.79
C VAL A 213 -0.30 1.67 -2.14
N LEU A 214 0.00 0.70 -1.26
CA LEU A 214 -1.03 -0.07 -0.56
C LEU A 214 -1.87 0.83 0.36
N ARG A 215 -1.23 1.79 1.06
CA ARG A 215 -1.94 2.81 1.86
C ARG A 215 -2.98 3.57 1.02
N ASN A 216 -2.58 4.02 -0.17
CA ASN A 216 -3.48 4.75 -1.05
C ASN A 216 -4.60 3.83 -1.60
N MET A 217 -4.31 2.55 -1.87
CA MET A 217 -5.34 1.58 -2.25
C MET A 217 -6.39 1.42 -1.15
N CYS A 218 -5.97 1.28 0.11
CA CYS A 218 -6.87 1.21 1.26
C CYS A 218 -7.69 2.51 1.41
N ALA A 219 -7.02 3.66 1.43
CA ALA A 219 -7.67 4.97 1.63
C ALA A 219 -8.70 5.32 0.54
N HIS A 220 -8.51 4.84 -0.69
CA HIS A 220 -9.42 5.06 -1.82
C HIS A 220 -10.35 3.88 -2.08
N ASN A 221 -10.50 2.94 -1.15
CA ASN A 221 -11.31 1.74 -1.31
C ASN A 221 -11.05 1.00 -2.63
N SER A 222 -9.79 0.98 -3.08
CA SER A 222 -9.38 0.24 -4.28
C SER A 222 -9.25 -1.23 -3.96
N ARG A 223 -9.64 -2.10 -4.90
CA ARG A 223 -9.48 -3.55 -4.76
C ARG A 223 -8.03 -3.93 -4.54
N ILE A 224 -7.76 -4.75 -3.53
CA ILE A 224 -6.45 -5.32 -3.19
C ILE A 224 -6.38 -6.78 -3.67
N TYR A 225 -7.42 -7.56 -3.38
CA TYR A 225 -7.49 -8.97 -3.75
C TYR A 225 -7.41 -9.17 -5.26
N ASN A 226 -6.62 -10.15 -5.69
CA ASN A 226 -6.44 -10.52 -7.10
C ASN A 226 -6.11 -9.32 -8.01
N ARG A 227 -5.17 -8.50 -7.57
CA ARG A 227 -4.71 -7.33 -8.31
C ARG A 227 -3.19 -7.35 -8.49
N THR A 228 -2.75 -7.13 -9.72
CA THR A 228 -1.34 -6.84 -9.99
C THR A 228 -1.00 -5.44 -9.48
N ILE A 229 0.02 -5.35 -8.62
CA ILE A 229 0.52 -4.10 -8.09
C ILE A 229 1.86 -3.79 -8.78
N HIS A 230 1.89 -2.73 -9.59
CA HIS A 230 3.06 -2.42 -10.43
C HIS A 230 4.28 -1.95 -9.65
N THR A 231 4.07 -1.41 -8.44
CA THR A 231 5.17 -1.01 -7.55
C THR A 231 5.60 -2.18 -6.69
N THR A 232 6.76 -2.76 -7.00
CA THR A 232 7.28 -3.92 -6.30
C THR A 232 8.42 -3.51 -5.38
N PRO A 233 8.30 -3.76 -4.05
CA PRO A 233 9.41 -3.65 -3.13
C PRO A 233 10.55 -4.62 -3.51
N GLU A 234 11.80 -4.22 -3.27
CA GLU A 234 12.92 -5.16 -3.33
C GLU A 234 12.76 -6.22 -2.23
N ILE A 235 12.83 -7.49 -2.61
CA ILE A 235 12.67 -8.63 -1.70
C ILE A 235 14.04 -9.14 -1.30
N LEU A 236 14.22 -9.46 -0.02
CA LEU A 236 15.44 -10.11 0.45
C LEU A 236 15.56 -11.52 -0.16
N ASP A 237 16.80 -11.95 -0.36
CA ASP A 237 17.04 -13.29 -0.91
C ASP A 237 16.45 -14.43 -0.06
N ALA A 238 16.28 -14.20 1.25
CA ALA A 238 15.67 -15.16 2.16
C ALA A 238 14.13 -15.31 1.94
N ASP A 239 13.48 -14.28 1.40
CA ASP A 239 12.03 -14.21 1.19
C ASP A 239 11.63 -14.50 -0.26
N LYS A 240 12.61 -14.82 -1.13
CA LYS A 240 12.33 -15.13 -2.53
C LYS A 240 11.63 -16.47 -2.66
N ILE A 241 10.48 -16.46 -3.31
CA ILE A 241 9.71 -17.65 -3.65
C ILE A 241 10.27 -18.29 -4.92
N THR A 242 10.32 -19.61 -4.94
CA THR A 242 10.72 -20.40 -6.13
C THR A 242 9.64 -21.43 -6.48
N PRO A 243 9.04 -21.38 -7.69
CA PRO A 243 9.26 -20.37 -8.75
C PRO A 243 8.70 -19.00 -8.36
N PRO A 244 9.21 -17.91 -8.96
CA PRO A 244 8.69 -16.58 -8.67
C PRO A 244 7.22 -16.47 -9.11
N PRO A 245 6.37 -15.68 -8.41
CA PRO A 245 4.98 -15.51 -8.79
C PRO A 245 4.88 -14.86 -10.17
N ALA A 246 3.83 -15.20 -10.92
CA ALA A 246 3.61 -14.74 -12.30
C ALA A 246 3.45 -13.21 -12.41
N HIS A 247 3.03 -12.56 -11.34
CA HIS A 247 2.84 -11.11 -11.25
C HIS A 247 3.07 -10.63 -9.81
N ASN A 248 3.24 -9.33 -9.64
CA ASN A 248 3.39 -8.71 -8.32
C ASN A 248 2.03 -8.55 -7.63
N GLY A 249 1.99 -8.78 -6.34
CA GLY A 249 0.78 -8.71 -5.56
C GLY A 249 1.00 -8.24 -4.13
N LEU A 250 0.05 -8.56 -3.27
CA LEU A 250 0.03 -8.14 -1.87
C LEU A 250 1.24 -8.67 -1.08
N TYR A 251 1.67 -9.91 -1.32
CA TYR A 251 2.72 -10.57 -0.55
C TYR A 251 4.03 -9.76 -0.46
N GLN A 252 4.51 -9.24 -1.59
CA GLN A 252 5.74 -8.44 -1.62
C GLN A 252 5.64 -7.18 -0.76
N ILE A 253 4.44 -6.60 -0.68
CA ILE A 253 4.23 -5.40 0.16
C ILE A 253 4.11 -5.79 1.64
N LEU A 254 3.51 -6.93 1.97
CA LEU A 254 3.49 -7.45 3.34
C LEU A 254 4.90 -7.73 3.87
N LEU A 255 5.80 -8.25 3.03
CA LEU A 255 7.22 -8.39 3.39
C LEU A 255 7.87 -7.02 3.65
N ALA A 256 7.61 -6.03 2.82
CA ALA A 256 8.11 -4.67 3.07
C ALA A 256 7.57 -4.09 4.38
N MET A 257 6.28 -4.31 4.69
CA MET A 257 5.67 -3.92 5.97
C MET A 257 6.34 -4.62 7.15
N LYS A 258 6.64 -5.93 7.04
CA LYS A 258 7.38 -6.69 8.05
C LYS A 258 8.70 -6.00 8.40
N TYR A 259 9.46 -5.54 7.41
CA TYR A 259 10.76 -4.89 7.62
C TYR A 259 10.65 -3.42 8.05
N LEU A 260 9.50 -2.77 7.82
CA LEU A 260 9.24 -1.39 8.24
C LEU A 260 8.52 -1.28 9.60
N ARG A 261 8.07 -2.38 10.18
CA ARG A 261 7.28 -2.39 11.41
C ARG A 261 7.97 -1.64 12.55
N SER A 262 7.15 -1.13 13.46
CA SER A 262 7.61 -0.42 14.67
C SER A 262 7.62 -1.32 15.92
N SER A 263 6.84 -2.41 15.92
CA SER A 263 6.71 -3.35 17.04
C SER A 263 6.56 -4.78 16.53
N ASP A 264 7.33 -5.71 17.08
CA ASP A 264 7.25 -7.14 16.79
C ASP A 264 5.96 -7.75 17.34
N GLU A 265 5.49 -7.30 18.50
CA GLU A 265 4.25 -7.75 19.12
C GLU A 265 3.04 -7.38 18.26
N GLU A 266 2.91 -6.11 17.88
CA GLU A 266 1.81 -5.64 17.03
C GLU A 266 1.82 -6.32 15.66
N TRP A 267 3.00 -6.55 15.11
CA TRP A 267 3.15 -7.28 13.85
C TRP A 267 2.67 -8.73 13.99
N THR A 268 3.02 -9.41 15.08
CA THR A 268 2.55 -10.78 15.34
C THR A 268 1.03 -10.85 15.46
N VAL A 269 0.41 -9.88 16.14
CA VAL A 269 -1.06 -9.76 16.22
C VAL A 269 -1.66 -9.57 14.82
N PHE A 270 -1.06 -8.69 14.00
CA PHE A 270 -1.50 -8.48 12.62
C PHE A 270 -1.42 -9.77 11.78
N VAL A 271 -0.30 -10.49 11.82
CA VAL A 271 -0.12 -11.74 11.04
C VAL A 271 -1.15 -12.80 11.44
N ASN A 272 -1.41 -12.93 12.75
CA ASN A 272 -2.42 -13.88 13.25
C ASN A 272 -3.85 -13.47 12.84
N ALA A 273 -4.16 -12.18 12.84
CA ALA A 273 -5.46 -11.69 12.38
C ALA A 273 -5.64 -11.89 10.87
N PHE A 274 -4.57 -11.69 10.09
CA PHE A 274 -4.57 -11.94 8.64
C PHE A 274 -4.77 -13.42 8.32
N ASP A 275 -4.09 -14.33 9.04
CA ASP A 275 -4.30 -15.78 8.94
C ASP A 275 -5.76 -16.16 9.21
N LYS A 276 -6.34 -15.66 10.31
CA LYS A 276 -7.74 -15.90 10.65
C LYS A 276 -8.70 -15.37 9.57
N LEU A 277 -8.42 -14.20 9.03
CA LEU A 277 -9.24 -13.62 7.96
C LEU A 277 -9.24 -14.52 6.71
N ILE A 278 -8.09 -15.04 6.31
CA ILE A 278 -7.97 -15.97 5.19
C ILE A 278 -8.72 -17.28 5.49
N GLN A 279 -8.54 -17.86 6.67
CA GLN A 279 -9.18 -19.12 7.06
C GLN A 279 -10.72 -19.01 7.04
N ASN A 280 -11.27 -17.91 7.54
CA ASN A 280 -12.71 -17.65 7.57
C ASN A 280 -13.32 -17.50 6.17
N ASN A 281 -12.52 -17.25 5.14
CA ASN A 281 -12.95 -17.03 3.76
C ASN A 281 -12.31 -18.03 2.78
N SER A 282 -11.81 -19.17 3.29
CA SER A 282 -11.04 -20.17 2.51
C SER A 282 -11.82 -20.82 1.37
N ASP A 283 -13.15 -20.73 1.36
CA ASP A 283 -14.03 -21.21 0.31
C ASP A 283 -14.03 -20.30 -0.94
N VAL A 284 -13.70 -19.01 -0.80
CA VAL A 284 -13.69 -18.04 -1.90
C VAL A 284 -12.32 -17.41 -2.13
N VAL A 285 -11.41 -17.46 -1.15
CA VAL A 285 -10.09 -16.82 -1.20
C VAL A 285 -9.00 -17.80 -1.59
N SER A 286 -8.16 -17.41 -2.55
CA SER A 286 -7.00 -18.18 -3.00
C SER A 286 -5.69 -17.48 -2.61
N PHE A 287 -4.72 -18.24 -2.11
CA PHE A 287 -3.36 -17.74 -1.85
C PHE A 287 -2.71 -17.20 -3.13
N ALA A 288 -2.91 -17.88 -4.27
CA ALA A 288 -2.36 -17.44 -5.54
C ALA A 288 -2.86 -16.05 -5.97
N ALA A 289 -4.11 -15.70 -5.66
CA ALA A 289 -4.68 -14.40 -5.98
C ALA A 289 -4.01 -13.23 -5.22
N MET A 290 -3.33 -13.53 -4.10
CA MET A 290 -2.58 -12.56 -3.29
C MET A 290 -1.05 -12.75 -3.43
N ASN A 291 -0.62 -13.70 -4.28
CA ASN A 291 0.77 -14.15 -4.44
C ASN A 291 1.40 -14.69 -3.16
N LEU A 292 0.59 -15.22 -2.25
CA LEU A 292 1.06 -15.84 -1.02
C LEU A 292 1.61 -17.25 -1.33
N PRO A 293 2.84 -17.58 -0.90
CA PRO A 293 3.31 -18.97 -0.92
C PRO A 293 2.59 -19.81 0.15
N ALA A 294 2.68 -21.11 0.08
CA ALA A 294 2.03 -21.99 1.07
C ALA A 294 2.54 -21.75 2.51
N ASP A 295 3.80 -21.41 2.65
CA ASP A 295 4.52 -21.12 3.89
C ASP A 295 4.57 -19.60 4.21
N TRP A 296 3.70 -18.80 3.62
CA TRP A 296 3.67 -17.33 3.75
C TRP A 296 3.72 -16.86 5.21
N LYS A 297 3.12 -17.62 6.12
CA LYS A 297 3.06 -17.26 7.54
C LYS A 297 4.45 -17.33 8.20
N GLU A 298 5.27 -18.30 7.83
CA GLU A 298 6.66 -18.43 8.30
C GLU A 298 7.47 -17.23 7.80
N HIS A 299 7.33 -16.86 6.53
CA HIS A 299 7.99 -15.70 5.94
C HIS A 299 7.58 -14.37 6.60
N LEU A 300 6.33 -14.23 7.03
CA LEU A 300 5.87 -13.03 7.73
C LEU A 300 6.10 -13.05 9.24
N SER A 301 6.46 -14.18 9.83
CA SER A 301 6.80 -14.28 11.26
C SER A 301 8.10 -13.53 11.60
N VAL A 302 8.22 -13.08 12.85
CA VAL A 302 9.38 -12.33 13.40
C VAL A 302 10.04 -13.09 14.51
#